data_de8972a9ed1db153b631fd8d4268e598
#
_entry.id   de8972a9ed1db153b631fd8d4268e598
#
_cell.length_a   1.000
_cell.length_b   1.000
_cell.length_c   1.000
_cell.angle_alpha   90.00
_cell.angle_beta   90.00
_cell.angle_gamma   90.00
#
_symmetry.space_group_name_H-M   'P 1'
#
loop_
_entity.id
_entity.type
_entity.pdbx_description
1 polymer ?
#
loop_
_entity_poly.entity_id
_entity_poly.type
_entity_poly.pdbx_seq_one_letter_code
_entity_poly.pdbx_strand_id
1 'polypeptide(L)'
;LQDIVGFGSHKGLEKTRYVNDKQITDHYAIIPTGQGTGGLKGLPNLSQKVYDVIVRRFLSIFYPPAVYQKVAIVTKMKEESFFSSFKVLAEEGYLKVAGVPGKKSDGEDTDAAFFAKIQGLKKGMTLPVQSLDIKEGKTSPPKRYNSGSLILAMENAGQLIEDEELRAQIKGSGIGTSAT
;
A
#
# COMPACT_ATOMS: atom_id res chain seq x y z
N LEU A 1 -17.28 5.33 13.01
CA LEU A 1 -17.80 4.10 13.65
C LEU A 1 -19.23 3.78 13.24
N GLN A 2 -20.10 4.76 13.08
CA GLN A 2 -21.48 4.54 12.60
C GLN A 2 -21.49 3.89 11.22
N ASP A 3 -20.59 4.28 10.33
CA ASP A 3 -20.44 3.69 9.00
C ASP A 3 -20.11 2.18 9.07
N ILE A 4 -19.20 1.78 9.98
CA ILE A 4 -18.80 0.36 10.14
C ILE A 4 -19.98 -0.48 10.62
N VAL A 5 -20.76 0.03 11.56
CA VAL A 5 -21.96 -0.66 12.06
C VAL A 5 -23.01 -0.75 10.97
N GLY A 6 -23.19 0.34 10.20
CA GLY A 6 -24.15 0.39 9.08
C GLY A 6 -23.81 -0.60 7.96
N PHE A 7 -22.54 -0.79 7.62
CA PHE A 7 -22.10 -1.78 6.63
C PHE A 7 -22.21 -3.22 7.11
N GLY A 8 -22.36 -3.46 8.41
CA GLY A 8 -22.36 -4.82 8.98
C GLY A 8 -21.04 -5.59 8.75
N SER A 9 -19.97 -4.88 8.39
CA SER A 9 -18.67 -5.46 8.01
C SER A 9 -17.92 -6.13 9.16
N HIS A 10 -18.41 -6.01 10.39
CA HIS A 10 -17.95 -6.77 11.54
C HIS A 10 -18.44 -8.23 11.53
N LYS A 11 -19.50 -8.53 10.78
CA LYS A 11 -20.04 -9.89 10.67
C LYS A 11 -19.21 -10.69 9.68
N GLY A 12 -18.79 -11.89 10.08
CA GLY A 12 -18.00 -12.78 9.22
C GLY A 12 -16.52 -12.42 9.12
N LEU A 13 -16.02 -11.49 9.93
CA LEU A 13 -14.61 -11.10 9.95
C LEU A 13 -13.69 -12.28 10.28
N GLU A 14 -14.19 -13.23 11.06
CA GLU A 14 -13.52 -14.48 11.43
C GLU A 14 -13.20 -15.37 10.22
N LYS A 15 -13.87 -15.17 9.09
CA LYS A 15 -13.64 -15.91 7.83
C LYS A 15 -12.68 -15.19 6.89
N THR A 16 -12.19 -14.04 7.29
CA THR A 16 -11.29 -13.23 6.46
C THR A 16 -9.82 -13.52 6.80
N ARG A 17 -8.92 -13.05 5.92
CA ARG A 17 -7.46 -13.10 6.15
C ARG A 17 -6.98 -12.35 7.39
N TYR A 18 -7.83 -11.55 8.03
CA TYR A 18 -7.48 -10.74 9.21
C TYR A 18 -7.60 -11.53 10.51
N VAL A 19 -8.21 -12.72 10.47
CA VAL A 19 -8.35 -13.62 11.61
C VAL A 19 -7.76 -14.96 11.23
N ASN A 20 -6.65 -15.34 11.83
CA ASN A 20 -5.96 -16.58 11.54
C ASN A 20 -5.24 -17.12 12.79
N ASP A 21 -5.94 -17.93 13.57
CA ASP A 21 -5.41 -18.50 14.81
C ASP A 21 -4.20 -19.42 14.58
N LYS A 22 -4.08 -20.00 13.36
CA LYS A 22 -2.94 -20.88 13.02
C LYS A 22 -1.62 -20.11 12.87
N GLN A 23 -1.68 -18.80 12.70
CA GLN A 23 -0.50 -17.94 12.61
C GLN A 23 -0.11 -17.30 13.95
N ILE A 24 -0.87 -17.57 15.01
CA ILE A 24 -0.51 -17.13 16.35
C ILE A 24 0.61 -18.04 16.87
N THR A 25 1.76 -17.44 17.12
CA THR A 25 2.89 -18.11 17.77
C THR A 25 3.03 -17.63 19.22
N ASP A 26 3.84 -16.59 19.44
CA ASP A 26 4.15 -16.07 20.76
C ASP A 26 3.30 -14.84 21.13
N HIS A 27 2.74 -14.15 20.16
CA HIS A 27 2.04 -12.88 20.35
C HIS A 27 0.72 -12.82 19.58
N TYR A 28 -0.25 -12.15 20.20
CA TYR A 28 -1.51 -11.81 19.56
C TYR A 28 -1.41 -10.49 18.80
N ALA A 29 -2.39 -10.21 17.94
CA ALA A 29 -2.50 -8.92 17.28
C ALA A 29 -2.66 -7.78 18.30
N ILE A 30 -2.00 -6.65 18.03
CA ILE A 30 -2.17 -5.43 18.81
C ILE A 30 -3.44 -4.73 18.33
N ILE A 31 -4.42 -4.63 19.22
CA ILE A 31 -5.70 -3.97 18.96
C ILE A 31 -6.00 -2.90 20.01
N PRO A 32 -6.72 -1.82 19.66
CA PRO A 32 -7.13 -0.83 20.64
C PRO A 32 -8.23 -1.40 21.55
N THR A 33 -8.08 -1.26 22.86
CA THR A 33 -9.06 -1.73 23.83
C THR A 33 -10.19 -0.72 24.07
N GLY A 34 -10.00 0.54 23.68
CA GLY A 34 -10.92 1.63 23.95
C GLY A 34 -10.86 2.17 25.38
N GLN A 35 -10.03 1.57 26.24
CA GLN A 35 -9.87 2.00 27.64
C GLN A 35 -8.81 3.09 27.76
N GLY A 36 -8.95 3.97 28.77
CA GLY A 36 -7.95 4.98 29.08
C GLY A 36 -7.78 6.10 28.04
N THR A 37 -8.71 6.24 27.11
CA THR A 37 -8.62 7.23 26.01
C THR A 37 -8.54 8.68 26.49
N GLY A 38 -9.06 8.99 27.68
CA GLY A 38 -8.95 10.33 28.30
C GLY A 38 -7.51 10.76 28.60
N GLY A 39 -6.59 9.80 28.81
CA GLY A 39 -5.17 10.06 29.05
C GLY A 39 -4.34 10.33 27.78
N LEU A 40 -4.88 10.09 26.58
CA LEU A 40 -4.12 10.20 25.32
C LEU A 40 -3.52 11.60 25.10
N LYS A 41 -4.24 12.67 25.48
CA LYS A 41 -3.75 14.05 25.31
C LYS A 41 -2.52 14.37 26.15
N GLY A 42 -2.30 13.65 27.25
CA GLY A 42 -1.14 13.80 28.13
C GLY A 42 0.10 13.02 27.68
N LEU A 43 -0.02 12.17 26.65
CA LEU A 43 1.09 11.37 26.17
C LEU A 43 2.06 12.17 25.27
N PRO A 44 3.34 11.77 25.20
CA PRO A 44 4.28 12.31 24.22
C PRO A 44 3.73 12.17 22.79
N ASN A 45 4.05 13.13 21.93
CA ASN A 45 3.57 13.18 20.53
C ASN A 45 3.82 11.85 19.77
N LEU A 46 4.99 11.23 19.97
CA LEU A 46 5.32 9.97 19.34
C LEU A 46 4.33 8.86 19.76
N SER A 47 4.02 8.75 21.04
CA SER A 47 3.06 7.77 21.56
C SER A 47 1.66 7.97 20.99
N GLN A 48 1.22 9.22 20.89
CA GLN A 48 -0.07 9.56 20.28
C GLN A 48 -0.11 9.12 18.81
N LYS A 49 0.96 9.37 18.02
CA LYS A 49 1.06 8.97 16.63
C LYS A 49 1.06 7.45 16.46
N VAL A 50 1.78 6.73 17.31
CA VAL A 50 1.80 5.26 17.29
C VAL A 50 0.40 4.71 17.58
N TYR A 51 -0.27 5.24 18.58
CA TYR A 51 -1.64 4.84 18.90
C TYR A 51 -2.61 5.13 17.73
N ASP A 52 -2.52 6.30 17.11
CA ASP A 52 -3.35 6.67 15.96
C ASP A 52 -3.14 5.68 14.79
N VAL A 53 -1.90 5.30 14.50
CA VAL A 53 -1.58 4.31 13.46
C VAL A 53 -2.22 2.94 13.77
N ILE A 54 -2.13 2.49 15.02
CA ILE A 54 -2.73 1.22 15.46
C ILE A 54 -4.26 1.27 15.29
N VAL A 55 -4.89 2.35 15.76
CA VAL A 55 -6.34 2.53 15.65
C VAL A 55 -6.78 2.57 14.19
N ARG A 56 -6.11 3.35 13.34
CA ARG A 56 -6.42 3.43 11.90
C ARG A 56 -6.26 2.08 11.23
N ARG A 57 -5.19 1.36 11.54
CA ARG A 57 -4.96 0.02 11.00
C ARG A 57 -6.06 -0.94 11.41
N PHE A 58 -6.45 -0.94 12.69
CA PHE A 58 -7.54 -1.77 13.20
C PHE A 58 -8.88 -1.42 12.53
N LEU A 59 -9.22 -0.14 12.45
CA LEU A 59 -10.47 0.28 11.82
C LEU A 59 -10.52 -0.02 10.32
N SER A 60 -9.37 0.00 9.66
CA SER A 60 -9.28 -0.27 8.21
C SER A 60 -9.75 -1.67 7.81
N ILE A 61 -9.67 -2.67 8.72
CA ILE A 61 -10.11 -4.04 8.41
C ILE A 61 -11.62 -4.16 8.21
N PHE A 62 -12.39 -3.19 8.69
CA PHE A 62 -13.84 -3.16 8.58
C PHE A 62 -14.35 -2.41 7.34
N TYR A 63 -13.45 -1.84 6.55
CA TYR A 63 -13.80 -1.14 5.32
C TYR A 63 -13.55 -2.02 4.09
N PRO A 64 -14.29 -1.79 3.00
CA PRO A 64 -14.03 -2.48 1.74
C PRO A 64 -12.63 -2.11 1.21
N PRO A 65 -12.06 -2.92 0.29
CA PRO A 65 -10.81 -2.58 -0.35
C PRO A 65 -10.90 -1.28 -1.15
N ALA A 66 -9.80 -0.56 -1.26
CA ALA A 66 -9.70 0.56 -2.17
C ALA A 66 -9.68 0.06 -3.62
N VAL A 67 -10.46 0.71 -4.48
CA VAL A 67 -10.55 0.36 -5.90
C VAL A 67 -9.76 1.38 -6.72
N TYR A 68 -8.86 0.89 -7.56
CA TYR A 68 -8.07 1.70 -8.47
C TYR A 68 -8.36 1.34 -9.92
N GLN A 69 -8.56 2.35 -10.74
CA GLN A 69 -8.56 2.20 -12.18
C GLN A 69 -7.11 2.28 -12.68
N LYS A 70 -6.62 1.19 -13.26
CA LYS A 70 -5.30 1.16 -13.91
C LYS A 70 -5.45 1.54 -15.38
N VAL A 71 -4.58 2.43 -15.82
CA VAL A 71 -4.46 2.81 -17.22
C VAL A 71 -3.06 2.44 -17.70
N ALA A 72 -2.99 1.75 -18.81
CA ALA A 72 -1.75 1.45 -19.50
C ALA A 72 -1.86 1.94 -20.96
N ILE A 73 -0.92 2.76 -21.36
CA ILE A 73 -0.85 3.32 -22.71
C ILE A 73 0.47 2.88 -23.33
N VAL A 74 0.40 2.39 -24.55
CA VAL A 74 1.58 2.13 -25.37
C VAL A 74 1.51 3.05 -26.57
N THR A 75 2.43 4.00 -26.62
CA THR A 75 2.61 4.90 -27.76
C THR A 75 3.72 4.36 -28.65
N LYS A 76 3.47 4.24 -29.94
CA LYS A 76 4.47 3.81 -30.92
C LYS A 76 4.90 4.99 -31.78
N MET A 77 6.21 5.12 -31.97
CA MET A 77 6.81 6.09 -32.87
C MET A 77 7.88 5.37 -33.69
N LYS A 78 7.59 5.11 -34.98
CA LYS A 78 8.39 4.23 -35.83
C LYS A 78 8.55 2.84 -35.18
N GLU A 79 9.77 2.37 -34.99
CA GLU A 79 10.09 1.08 -34.38
C GLU A 79 10.07 1.10 -32.84
N GLU A 80 10.01 2.30 -32.25
CA GLU A 80 10.10 2.45 -30.78
C GLU A 80 8.73 2.43 -30.11
N SER A 81 8.68 1.83 -28.91
CA SER A 81 7.48 1.76 -28.09
C SER A 81 7.71 2.44 -26.74
N PHE A 82 6.83 3.36 -26.39
CA PHE A 82 6.85 4.08 -25.13
C PHE A 82 5.71 3.59 -24.26
N PHE A 83 6.04 3.13 -23.05
CA PHE A 83 5.09 2.54 -22.11
C PHE A 83 4.80 3.54 -20.98
N SER A 84 3.55 3.85 -20.78
CA SER A 84 3.08 4.68 -19.68
C SER A 84 2.02 3.93 -18.88
N SER A 85 2.16 3.90 -17.56
CA SER A 85 1.16 3.32 -16.69
C SER A 85 0.95 4.18 -15.46
N PHE A 86 -0.32 4.35 -15.08
CA PHE A 86 -0.70 5.05 -13.87
C PHE A 86 -2.00 4.44 -13.34
N LYS A 87 -2.36 4.81 -12.12
CA LYS A 87 -3.59 4.35 -11.48
C LYS A 87 -4.28 5.52 -10.80
N VAL A 88 -5.57 5.61 -11.00
CA VAL A 88 -6.45 6.59 -10.37
C VAL A 88 -7.28 5.91 -9.31
N LEU A 89 -7.40 6.51 -8.14
CA LEU A 89 -8.25 6.02 -7.07
C LEU A 89 -9.72 6.26 -7.45
N ALA A 90 -10.48 5.18 -7.67
CA ALA A 90 -11.90 5.22 -8.00
C ALA A 90 -12.77 5.18 -6.73
N GLU A 91 -12.41 4.31 -5.78
CA GLU A 91 -13.10 4.20 -4.51
C GLU A 91 -12.09 4.15 -3.37
N GLU A 92 -12.27 4.99 -2.37
CA GLU A 92 -11.32 5.10 -1.25
C GLU A 92 -11.29 3.83 -0.38
N GLY A 93 -12.43 3.18 -0.18
CA GLY A 93 -12.52 2.02 0.69
C GLY A 93 -11.86 2.27 2.06
N TYR A 94 -10.96 1.39 2.48
CA TYR A 94 -10.24 1.51 3.75
C TYR A 94 -9.30 2.72 3.83
N LEU A 95 -8.92 3.32 2.71
CA LEU A 95 -8.07 4.52 2.68
C LEU A 95 -8.75 5.74 3.30
N LYS A 96 -10.08 5.73 3.38
CA LYS A 96 -10.85 6.75 4.11
C LYS A 96 -10.37 6.88 5.56
N VAL A 97 -9.94 5.80 6.16
CA VAL A 97 -9.44 5.75 7.56
C VAL A 97 -7.92 5.70 7.60
N ALA A 98 -7.30 4.86 6.78
CA ALA A 98 -5.85 4.71 6.76
C ALA A 98 -5.12 5.93 6.20
N GLY A 99 -5.77 6.72 5.36
CA GLY A 99 -5.16 7.77 4.57
C GLY A 99 -4.51 7.24 3.28
N VAL A 100 -4.38 8.10 2.29
CA VAL A 100 -3.74 7.75 1.02
C VAL A 100 -2.23 7.90 1.16
N PRO A 101 -1.44 6.82 0.97
CA PRO A 101 0.02 6.90 1.06
C PRO A 101 0.59 7.91 0.05
N GLY A 102 1.44 8.81 0.51
CA GLY A 102 2.13 9.78 -0.35
C GLY A 102 1.32 11.01 -0.75
N LYS A 103 0.03 11.09 -0.41
CA LYS A 103 -0.76 12.30 -0.63
C LYS A 103 -0.36 13.33 0.43
N LYS A 104 0.38 14.35 0.02
CA LYS A 104 0.55 15.58 0.82
C LYS A 104 -0.79 16.32 0.77
N SER A 105 -1.20 16.92 1.89
CA SER A 105 -2.48 17.59 2.08
C SER A 105 -2.82 18.70 1.07
N ASP A 106 -1.84 19.17 0.31
CA ASP A 106 -1.96 20.36 -0.53
C ASP A 106 -1.66 20.11 -2.04
N GLY A 107 -1.60 18.85 -2.49
CA GLY A 107 -1.35 18.53 -3.90
C GLY A 107 -2.63 18.22 -4.66
N GLU A 108 -2.89 18.92 -5.76
CA GLU A 108 -3.83 18.46 -6.78
C GLU A 108 -3.51 17.02 -7.15
N ASP A 109 -4.53 16.19 -7.29
CA ASP A 109 -4.38 14.82 -7.76
C ASP A 109 -4.03 14.86 -9.25
N THR A 110 -2.73 15.01 -9.55
CA THR A 110 -2.19 15.11 -10.91
C THR A 110 -2.60 13.92 -11.76
N ASP A 111 -2.75 12.76 -11.16
CA ASP A 111 -3.18 11.54 -11.85
C ASP A 111 -4.65 11.62 -12.26
N ALA A 112 -5.53 12.17 -11.43
CA ALA A 112 -6.94 12.37 -11.76
C ALA A 112 -7.13 13.41 -12.87
N ALA A 113 -6.41 14.53 -12.82
CA ALA A 113 -6.43 15.55 -13.86
C ALA A 113 -5.86 15.02 -15.19
N PHE A 114 -4.80 14.23 -15.12
CA PHE A 114 -4.24 13.59 -16.31
C PHE A 114 -5.20 12.53 -16.87
N PHE A 115 -5.83 11.74 -16.03
CA PHE A 115 -6.82 10.75 -16.44
C PHE A 115 -7.98 11.37 -17.22
N ALA A 116 -8.52 12.51 -16.74
CA ALA A 116 -9.58 13.22 -17.42
C ALA A 116 -9.19 13.63 -18.86
N LYS A 117 -7.92 14.04 -19.05
CA LYS A 117 -7.40 14.43 -20.38
C LYS A 117 -7.28 13.24 -21.34
N ILE A 118 -7.03 12.04 -20.85
CA ILE A 118 -6.78 10.87 -21.70
C ILE A 118 -8.00 9.95 -21.87
N GLN A 119 -9.12 10.23 -21.18
CA GLN A 119 -10.35 9.45 -21.33
C GLN A 119 -10.87 9.36 -22.76
N GLY A 120 -10.55 10.34 -23.59
CA GLY A 120 -10.94 10.36 -25.01
C GLY A 120 -10.04 9.54 -25.93
N LEU A 121 -8.90 9.03 -25.44
CA LEU A 121 -7.96 8.29 -26.27
C LEU A 121 -8.49 6.90 -26.61
N LYS A 122 -8.36 6.52 -27.87
CA LYS A 122 -8.75 5.20 -28.38
C LYS A 122 -7.54 4.52 -29.05
N LYS A 123 -7.55 3.20 -29.08
CA LYS A 123 -6.52 2.44 -29.80
C LYS A 123 -6.50 2.84 -31.28
N GLY A 124 -5.32 3.13 -31.79
CA GLY A 124 -5.10 3.54 -33.18
C GLY A 124 -5.19 5.05 -33.43
N MET A 125 -5.48 5.87 -32.41
CA MET A 125 -5.40 7.32 -32.57
C MET A 125 -3.95 7.77 -32.76
N THR A 126 -3.75 8.74 -33.64
CA THR A 126 -2.47 9.42 -33.84
C THR A 126 -2.43 10.70 -33.03
N LEU A 127 -1.36 10.90 -32.29
CA LEU A 127 -1.13 12.09 -31.47
C LEU A 127 0.09 12.85 -32.01
N PRO A 128 0.05 14.19 -32.07
CA PRO A 128 1.21 14.98 -32.45
C PRO A 128 2.27 14.93 -31.35
N VAL A 129 3.53 14.69 -31.74
CA VAL A 129 4.67 14.84 -30.83
C VAL A 129 4.99 16.34 -30.72
N GLN A 130 4.90 16.87 -29.51
CA GLN A 130 5.19 18.28 -29.25
C GLN A 130 6.66 18.54 -28.99
N SER A 131 7.30 17.68 -28.19
CA SER A 131 8.73 17.76 -27.88
C SER A 131 9.29 16.38 -27.58
N LEU A 132 10.60 16.27 -27.72
CA LEU A 132 11.39 15.12 -27.26
C LEU A 132 12.54 15.68 -26.44
N ASP A 133 12.52 15.35 -25.15
CA ASP A 133 13.55 15.80 -24.22
C ASP A 133 14.39 14.60 -23.75
N ILE A 134 15.70 14.74 -23.82
CA ILE A 134 16.63 13.75 -23.29
C ILE A 134 16.92 14.14 -21.84
N LYS A 135 16.50 13.31 -20.90
CA LYS A 135 16.81 13.49 -19.48
C LYS A 135 17.97 12.59 -19.11
N GLU A 136 19.10 13.20 -18.86
CA GLU A 136 20.24 12.48 -18.29
C GLU A 136 19.96 12.07 -16.85
N GLY A 137 20.37 10.86 -16.49
CA GLY A 137 20.21 10.31 -15.15
C GLY A 137 21.38 9.41 -14.80
N LYS A 138 21.60 9.23 -13.50
CA LYS A 138 22.56 8.26 -12.98
C LYS A 138 21.82 7.19 -12.20
N THR A 139 22.20 5.95 -12.39
CA THR A 139 21.74 4.86 -11.53
C THR A 139 22.26 5.07 -10.11
N SER A 140 21.49 4.69 -9.12
CA SER A 140 21.91 4.70 -7.73
C SER A 140 21.90 3.26 -7.19
N PRO A 141 22.81 2.96 -6.25
CA PRO A 141 22.80 1.66 -5.58
C PRO A 141 21.50 1.49 -4.77
N PRO A 142 21.13 0.24 -4.42
CA PRO A 142 20.02 -0.01 -3.51
C PRO A 142 20.20 0.79 -2.22
N LYS A 143 19.09 1.25 -1.65
CA LYS A 143 19.11 1.96 -0.37
C LYS A 143 19.58 1.01 0.74
N ARG A 144 20.37 1.54 1.67
CA ARG A 144 20.74 0.81 2.88
C ARG A 144 19.50 0.48 3.70
N TYR A 145 19.52 -0.65 4.37
CA TYR A 145 18.45 -1.01 5.29
C TYR A 145 18.42 -0.06 6.49
N ASN A 146 17.22 0.29 6.90
CA ASN A 146 16.91 0.77 8.24
C ASN A 146 16.27 -0.37 9.03
N SER A 147 16.03 -0.18 10.34
CA SER A 147 15.45 -1.23 11.19
C SER A 147 14.16 -1.83 10.62
N GLY A 148 13.22 -0.98 10.18
CA GLY A 148 11.95 -1.46 9.63
C GLY A 148 12.10 -2.20 8.30
N SER A 149 12.92 -1.68 7.38
CA SER A 149 13.14 -2.35 6.09
C SER A 149 13.96 -3.64 6.23
N LEU A 150 14.83 -3.74 7.25
CA LEU A 150 15.56 -4.96 7.56
C LEU A 150 14.61 -6.06 8.06
N ILE A 151 13.71 -5.73 8.96
CA ILE A 151 12.69 -6.69 9.45
C ILE A 151 11.86 -7.21 8.28
N LEU A 152 11.40 -6.34 7.39
CA LEU A 152 10.66 -6.75 6.19
C LEU A 152 11.49 -7.62 5.24
N ALA A 153 12.79 -7.33 5.10
CA ALA A 153 13.68 -8.15 4.28
C ALA A 153 13.91 -9.53 4.89
N MET A 154 14.02 -9.63 6.21
CA MET A 154 14.12 -10.90 6.94
C MET A 154 12.84 -11.72 6.81
N GLU A 155 11.68 -11.10 6.96
CA GLU A 155 10.37 -11.74 6.77
C GLU A 155 10.20 -12.29 5.34
N ASN A 156 10.73 -11.58 4.35
CA ASN A 156 10.64 -11.93 2.94
C ASN A 156 11.96 -12.51 2.37
N ALA A 157 12.82 -13.03 3.20
CA ALA A 157 14.16 -13.49 2.81
C ALA A 157 14.16 -14.53 1.69
N GLY A 158 13.14 -15.36 1.60
CA GLY A 158 12.95 -16.30 0.52
C GLY A 158 12.89 -15.67 -0.87
N GLN A 159 12.51 -14.41 -1.00
CA GLN A 159 12.47 -13.72 -2.29
C GLN A 159 13.86 -13.38 -2.86
N LEU A 160 14.87 -13.35 -2.01
CA LEU A 160 16.25 -13.05 -2.37
C LEU A 160 17.06 -14.29 -2.79
N ILE A 161 16.46 -15.48 -2.65
CA ILE A 161 17.11 -16.75 -3.01
C ILE A 161 16.87 -17.02 -4.49
N GLU A 162 17.95 -17.21 -5.25
CA GLU A 162 17.89 -17.49 -6.69
C GLU A 162 17.40 -18.92 -6.97
N ASP A 163 17.74 -19.87 -6.11
CA ASP A 163 17.31 -21.26 -6.22
C ASP A 163 15.81 -21.40 -5.90
N GLU A 164 15.04 -21.93 -6.85
CA GLU A 164 13.59 -22.08 -6.71
C GLU A 164 13.17 -23.12 -5.65
N GLU A 165 13.92 -24.19 -5.48
CA GLU A 165 13.61 -25.23 -4.49
C GLU A 165 13.83 -24.71 -3.07
N LEU A 166 14.97 -24.06 -2.83
CA LEU A 166 15.25 -23.39 -1.57
C LEU A 166 14.27 -22.26 -1.28
N ARG A 167 13.91 -21.49 -2.31
CA ARG A 167 12.89 -20.42 -2.20
C ARG A 167 11.55 -20.98 -1.76
N ALA A 168 11.14 -22.13 -2.32
CA ALA A 168 9.86 -22.76 -1.97
C ALA A 168 9.85 -23.27 -0.53
N GLN A 169 10.98 -23.79 -0.04
CA GLN A 169 11.11 -24.27 1.35
C GLN A 169 11.04 -23.14 2.39
N ILE A 170 11.58 -21.96 2.07
CA ILE A 170 11.63 -20.78 2.97
C ILE A 170 10.41 -19.88 2.80
N LYS A 171 9.56 -20.14 1.81
CA LYS A 171 8.38 -19.31 1.55
C LYS A 171 7.44 -19.30 2.75
N GLY A 172 7.37 -18.13 3.40
CA GLY A 172 6.50 -17.90 4.56
C GLY A 172 7.16 -18.13 5.93
N SER A 173 8.41 -18.61 5.98
CA SER A 173 9.12 -18.81 7.26
C SER A 173 9.95 -17.58 7.66
N GLY A 174 10.47 -16.83 6.70
CA GLY A 174 11.39 -15.72 6.96
C GLY A 174 12.70 -16.18 7.62
N ILE A 175 13.48 -15.23 8.11
CA ILE A 175 14.68 -15.44 8.92
C ILE A 175 14.46 -14.82 10.28
N GLY A 176 14.61 -15.57 11.33
CA GLY A 176 14.40 -15.13 12.71
C GLY A 176 12.97 -15.31 13.19
N THR A 177 12.72 -14.86 14.41
CA THR A 177 11.40 -14.85 15.05
C THR A 177 10.97 -13.40 15.30
N SER A 178 9.73 -13.20 15.70
CA SER A 178 9.22 -11.87 16.11
C SER A 178 9.96 -11.26 17.31
N ALA A 179 10.75 -12.06 18.01
CA ALA A 179 11.58 -11.64 19.14
C ALA A 179 13.04 -11.33 18.73
N THR A 180 13.44 -11.61 17.50
CA THR A 180 14.78 -11.32 16.95
C THR A 180 14.79 -9.99 16.25
#